data_12d9315fb8f06144e64a82c3579c76c3
#
_entry.id   12d9315fb8f06144e64a82c3579c76c3
#
_cell.length_a   1.000
_cell.length_b   1.000
_cell.length_c   1.000
_cell.angle_alpha   90.00
_cell.angle_beta   90.00
_cell.angle_gamma   90.00
#
_symmetry.space_group_name_H-M   'P 1'
#
loop_
_entity.id
_entity.type
_entity.pdbx_description
1 polymer ?
#
loop_
_entity_poly.entity_id
_entity_poly.type
_entity_poly.pdbx_seq_one_letter_code
_entity_poly.pdbx_strand_id
1 'polypeptide(L)'
;MSFTWRDFISWENDDENSDSLDGFFNAIEPLSPVCREIRRCILSEEEIADDASPTLKHIRRQMTIVGERVHTQLNSMLNGSMRNMLQDAVITMRNNRYCLPIKSEYKSHVSGMVHDQSASGSTFFIE
;
A
#
# COMPACT_ATOMS: atom_id res chain seq x y z
N MET A 1 -11.97 -20.47 14.89
CA MET A 1 -11.33 -21.48 15.78
C MET A 1 -10.11 -22.01 15.05
N SER A 2 -8.92 -21.70 15.50
CA SER A 2 -7.69 -22.24 14.89
C SER A 2 -7.37 -23.54 15.58
N PHE A 3 -7.57 -24.64 14.89
CA PHE A 3 -7.14 -25.97 15.31
C PHE A 3 -5.62 -25.97 15.38
N THR A 4 -5.03 -26.26 16.53
CA THR A 4 -3.58 -26.32 16.71
C THR A 4 -3.09 -27.76 16.61
N TRP A 5 -1.81 -27.94 16.24
CA TRP A 5 -1.17 -29.27 16.25
C TRP A 5 -1.28 -29.98 17.61
N ARG A 6 -1.36 -29.23 18.71
CA ARG A 6 -1.61 -29.77 20.05
C ARG A 6 -3.00 -30.37 20.18
N ASP A 7 -4.02 -29.75 19.56
CA ASP A 7 -5.39 -30.24 19.58
C ASP A 7 -5.50 -31.55 18.79
N PHE A 8 -4.71 -31.68 17.69
CA PHE A 8 -4.61 -32.90 16.91
C PHE A 8 -3.91 -34.05 17.70
N ILE A 9 -2.79 -33.76 18.37
CA ILE A 9 -2.04 -34.74 19.17
C ILE A 9 -2.86 -35.18 20.41
N SER A 10 -3.62 -34.28 21.04
CA SER A 10 -4.44 -34.64 22.23
C SER A 10 -5.68 -35.46 21.88
N TRP A 11 -6.14 -35.43 20.59
CA TRP A 11 -7.30 -36.18 20.13
C TRP A 11 -6.96 -37.66 19.84
N GLU A 12 -5.70 -37.99 19.51
CA GLU A 12 -5.23 -39.37 19.26
C GLU A 12 -4.64 -40.08 20.48
N ASN A 13 -4.43 -39.39 21.60
CA ASN A 13 -3.95 -39.99 22.83
C ASN A 13 -5.11 -40.60 23.65
N ASP A 14 -5.63 -41.73 23.20
CA ASP A 14 -6.27 -42.67 24.10
C ASP A 14 -5.16 -43.38 24.89
N ASP A 15 -5.19 -43.29 26.21
CA ASP A 15 -4.13 -43.67 27.18
C ASP A 15 -3.63 -45.14 27.15
N GLU A 16 -4.04 -45.97 26.19
CA GLU A 16 -3.69 -47.40 26.11
C GLU A 16 -2.63 -47.76 25.04
N ASN A 17 -2.20 -46.84 24.18
CA ASN A 17 -1.22 -47.16 23.13
C ASN A 17 -0.16 -46.06 23.00
N SER A 18 0.77 -46.00 23.95
CA SER A 18 2.01 -45.23 23.77
C SER A 18 2.83 -45.82 22.63
N ASP A 19 2.91 -45.12 21.50
CA ASP A 19 3.67 -45.54 20.32
C ASP A 19 5.11 -45.01 20.41
N SER A 20 6.03 -45.70 19.74
CA SER A 20 7.44 -45.29 19.61
C SER A 20 7.61 -43.89 18.98
N LEU A 21 6.56 -43.34 18.35
CA LEU A 21 6.51 -42.00 17.76
C LEU A 21 6.15 -40.90 18.76
N ASP A 22 5.56 -41.23 19.92
CA ASP A 22 5.14 -40.22 20.92
C ASP A 22 6.32 -39.38 21.42
N GLY A 23 7.50 -40.00 21.55
CA GLY A 23 8.72 -39.29 21.92
C GLY A 23 9.11 -38.21 20.89
N PHE A 24 8.89 -38.45 19.60
CA PHE A 24 9.17 -37.48 18.54
C PHE A 24 8.12 -36.35 18.52
N PHE A 25 6.84 -36.69 18.67
CA PHE A 25 5.77 -35.69 18.72
C PHE A 25 5.88 -34.78 19.96
N ASN A 26 6.21 -35.34 21.11
CA ASN A 26 6.41 -34.56 22.33
C ASN A 26 7.68 -33.70 22.31
N ALA A 27 8.66 -34.03 21.45
CA ALA A 27 9.85 -33.22 21.24
C ALA A 27 9.60 -32.00 20.29
N ILE A 28 8.44 -31.95 19.60
CA ILE A 28 8.08 -30.81 18.74
C ILE A 28 7.67 -29.63 19.62
N GLU A 29 8.54 -28.64 19.69
CA GLU A 29 8.24 -27.37 20.36
C GLU A 29 7.60 -26.39 19.38
N PRO A 30 6.32 -26.02 19.55
CA PRO A 30 5.67 -25.06 18.67
C PRO A 30 6.24 -23.67 18.90
N LEU A 31 6.79 -23.05 17.87
CA LEU A 31 7.31 -21.68 17.89
C LEU A 31 6.16 -20.66 17.87
N SER A 32 5.20 -20.80 18.78
CA SER A 32 3.99 -19.98 18.85
C SER A 32 4.26 -18.46 18.90
N PRO A 33 5.29 -17.96 19.62
CA PRO A 33 5.62 -16.54 19.60
C PRO A 33 6.07 -16.06 18.22
N VAL A 34 6.90 -16.86 17.53
CA VAL A 34 7.38 -16.52 16.18
C VAL A 34 6.24 -16.53 15.17
N CYS A 35 5.40 -17.57 15.19
CA CYS A 35 4.23 -17.66 14.33
C CYS A 35 3.27 -16.49 14.53
N ARG A 36 3.09 -16.06 15.77
CA ARG A 36 2.24 -14.90 16.10
C ARG A 36 2.80 -13.62 15.54
N GLU A 37 4.11 -13.41 15.66
CA GLU A 37 4.77 -12.22 15.13
C GLU A 37 4.76 -12.20 13.60
N ILE A 38 4.99 -13.32 12.95
CA ILE A 38 4.85 -13.43 11.49
C ILE A 38 3.43 -13.04 11.05
N ARG A 39 2.39 -13.61 11.68
CA ARG A 39 0.99 -13.31 11.35
C ARG A 39 0.61 -11.87 11.65
N ARG A 40 1.23 -11.23 12.62
CA ARG A 40 1.04 -9.81 12.92
C ARG A 40 1.64 -8.93 11.82
N CYS A 41 2.80 -9.31 11.30
CA CYS A 41 3.55 -8.51 10.33
C CYS A 41 3.10 -8.76 8.89
N ILE A 42 2.73 -10.00 8.55
CA ILE A 42 2.37 -10.40 7.19
C ILE A 42 0.86 -10.65 7.16
N LEU A 43 0.13 -9.75 6.49
CA LEU A 43 -1.34 -9.81 6.41
C LEU A 43 -1.80 -10.69 5.26
N SER A 44 -1.06 -10.70 4.14
CA SER A 44 -1.31 -11.55 2.98
C SER A 44 -0.01 -11.76 2.18
N GLU A 45 -0.09 -12.45 1.04
CA GLU A 45 1.05 -12.68 0.14
C GLU A 45 1.64 -11.36 -0.40
N GLU A 46 0.82 -10.32 -0.52
CA GLU A 46 1.21 -9.02 -1.09
C GLU A 46 1.22 -7.88 -0.05
N GLU A 47 0.82 -8.15 1.20
CA GLU A 47 0.56 -7.09 2.17
C GLU A 47 1.32 -7.31 3.48
N ILE A 48 2.11 -6.30 3.85
CA ILE A 48 2.79 -6.20 5.14
C ILE A 48 2.10 -5.12 5.98
N ALA A 49 1.83 -5.44 7.24
CA ALA A 49 1.21 -4.51 8.18
C ALA A 49 1.99 -3.19 8.29
N ASP A 50 1.28 -2.07 8.36
CA ASP A 50 1.91 -0.74 8.47
C ASP A 50 2.84 -0.62 9.67
N ASP A 51 2.53 -1.31 10.75
CA ASP A 51 3.29 -1.31 11.99
C ASP A 51 4.17 -2.56 12.18
N ALA A 52 4.43 -3.31 11.10
CA ALA A 52 5.33 -4.48 11.14
C ALA A 52 6.71 -4.11 11.70
N SER A 53 7.17 -2.88 11.45
CA SER A 53 8.31 -2.31 12.16
C SER A 53 8.12 -0.81 12.43
N PRO A 54 8.76 -0.24 13.46
CA PRO A 54 8.71 1.20 13.72
C PRO A 54 9.20 2.03 12.54
N THR A 55 10.22 1.55 11.84
CA THR A 55 10.78 2.20 10.66
C THR A 55 9.78 2.23 9.50
N LEU A 56 9.14 1.10 9.20
CA LEU A 56 8.14 1.02 8.14
C LEU A 56 6.94 1.94 8.43
N LYS A 57 6.45 1.92 9.66
CA LYS A 57 5.38 2.81 10.12
C LYS A 57 5.74 4.28 9.92
N HIS A 58 6.97 4.67 10.29
CA HIS A 58 7.44 6.03 10.10
C HIS A 58 7.48 6.41 8.62
N ILE A 59 8.08 5.56 7.77
CA ILE A 59 8.19 5.81 6.32
C ILE A 59 6.80 5.94 5.67
N ARG A 60 5.88 5.01 5.92
CA ARG A 60 4.52 5.05 5.35
C ARG A 60 3.77 6.30 5.79
N ARG A 61 3.91 6.70 7.06
CA ARG A 61 3.34 7.96 7.56
C ARG A 61 3.92 9.18 6.83
N GLN A 62 5.23 9.22 6.59
CA GLN A 62 5.86 10.30 5.83
C GLN A 62 5.35 10.34 4.37
N MET A 63 5.20 9.18 3.73
CA MET A 63 4.62 9.09 2.38
C MET A 63 3.21 9.68 2.33
N THR A 64 2.36 9.35 3.30
CA THR A 64 0.99 9.91 3.40
C THR A 64 1.03 11.43 3.54
N ILE A 65 1.83 11.96 4.46
CA ILE A 65 1.96 13.41 4.68
C ILE A 65 2.44 14.14 3.42
N VAL A 66 3.43 13.57 2.73
CA VAL A 66 3.94 14.16 1.47
C VAL A 66 2.87 14.10 0.38
N GLY A 67 2.15 12.99 0.25
CA GLY A 67 1.03 12.86 -0.69
C GLY A 67 -0.07 13.90 -0.45
N GLU A 68 -0.47 14.11 0.80
CA GLU A 68 -1.44 15.15 1.17
C GLU A 68 -0.96 16.57 0.84
N ARG A 69 0.34 16.86 1.01
CA ARG A 69 0.91 18.16 0.60
C ARG A 69 0.83 18.37 -0.90
N VAL A 70 1.16 17.34 -1.69
CA VAL A 70 1.03 17.39 -3.16
C VAL A 70 -0.41 17.69 -3.56
N HIS A 71 -1.37 16.97 -3.00
CA HIS A 71 -2.80 17.22 -3.25
C HIS A 71 -3.24 18.63 -2.86
N THR A 72 -2.82 19.13 -1.72
CA THR A 72 -3.13 20.49 -1.25
C THR A 72 -2.56 21.53 -2.21
N GLN A 73 -1.31 21.35 -2.65
CA GLN A 73 -0.67 22.26 -3.60
C GLN A 73 -1.37 22.27 -4.95
N LEU A 74 -1.71 21.09 -5.49
CA LEU A 74 -2.44 20.98 -6.75
C LEU A 74 -3.84 21.60 -6.66
N ASN A 75 -4.57 21.38 -5.58
CA ASN A 75 -5.87 22.04 -5.35
C ASN A 75 -5.75 23.57 -5.27
N SER A 76 -4.68 24.07 -4.66
CA SER A 76 -4.39 25.51 -4.65
C SER A 76 -4.17 26.06 -6.08
N MET A 77 -3.46 25.31 -6.93
CA MET A 77 -3.26 25.66 -8.34
C MET A 77 -4.57 25.63 -9.13
N LEU A 78 -5.42 24.61 -8.92
CA LEU A 78 -6.74 24.51 -9.56
C LEU A 78 -7.65 25.68 -9.26
N ASN A 79 -7.60 26.20 -8.05
CA ASN A 79 -8.47 27.30 -7.60
C ASN A 79 -7.82 28.68 -7.70
N GLY A 80 -6.53 28.73 -8.05
CA GLY A 80 -5.74 29.95 -8.13
C GLY A 80 -5.58 30.52 -9.53
N SER A 81 -4.42 31.12 -9.78
CA SER A 81 -4.09 31.83 -11.04
C SER A 81 -4.07 30.92 -12.27
N MET A 82 -3.89 29.63 -12.09
CA MET A 82 -3.85 28.67 -13.21
C MET A 82 -5.23 28.25 -13.71
N ARG A 83 -6.31 28.58 -13.01
CA ARG A 83 -7.68 28.13 -13.35
C ARG A 83 -8.06 28.39 -14.80
N ASN A 84 -7.71 29.55 -15.36
CA ASN A 84 -8.03 29.91 -16.75
C ASN A 84 -7.24 29.08 -17.78
N MET A 85 -6.10 28.55 -17.40
CA MET A 85 -5.23 27.74 -18.24
C MET A 85 -5.64 26.27 -18.27
N LEU A 86 -6.46 25.85 -17.30
CA LEU A 86 -6.94 24.48 -17.20
C LEU A 86 -8.07 24.20 -18.18
N GLN A 87 -8.04 23.02 -18.78
CA GLN A 87 -9.16 22.50 -19.56
C GLN A 87 -10.33 22.16 -18.64
N ASP A 88 -10.02 21.46 -17.55
CA ASP A 88 -10.93 21.07 -16.48
C ASP A 88 -10.26 21.30 -15.12
N ALA A 89 -11.03 21.73 -14.12
CA ALA A 89 -10.52 21.96 -12.77
C ALA A 89 -10.47 20.64 -11.98
N VAL A 90 -9.68 19.68 -12.46
CA VAL A 90 -9.55 18.35 -11.88
C VAL A 90 -8.10 17.87 -11.89
N ILE A 91 -7.69 17.21 -10.81
CA ILE A 91 -6.41 16.51 -10.76
C ILE A 91 -6.59 15.15 -11.44
N THR A 92 -5.75 14.84 -12.40
CA THR A 92 -5.76 13.56 -13.13
C THR A 92 -4.51 12.76 -12.83
N MET A 93 -4.55 11.44 -13.07
CA MET A 93 -3.36 10.60 -13.04
C MET A 93 -2.99 10.15 -14.45
N ARG A 94 -1.71 10.30 -14.79
CA ARG A 94 -1.10 9.77 -16.02
C ARG A 94 0.24 9.13 -15.67
N ASN A 95 0.47 7.91 -16.13
CA ASN A 95 1.70 7.17 -15.84
C ASN A 95 2.05 7.14 -14.33
N ASN A 96 1.04 6.97 -13.48
CA ASN A 96 1.15 6.99 -12.01
C ASN A 96 1.67 8.31 -11.43
N ARG A 97 1.46 9.45 -12.15
CA ARG A 97 1.84 10.79 -11.72
C ARG A 97 0.61 11.71 -11.71
N TYR A 98 0.55 12.60 -10.73
CA TYR A 98 -0.50 13.61 -10.68
C TYR A 98 -0.25 14.69 -11.72
N CYS A 99 -1.24 14.92 -12.57
CA CYS A 99 -1.16 15.89 -13.67
C CYS A 99 -2.36 16.83 -13.64
N LEU A 100 -2.12 18.04 -14.12
CA LEU A 100 -3.15 19.03 -14.41
C LEU A 100 -3.43 19.06 -15.91
N PRO A 101 -4.71 19.07 -16.35
CA PRO A 101 -5.08 19.18 -17.75
C PRO A 101 -5.00 20.64 -18.22
N ILE A 102 -3.93 20.98 -18.89
CA ILE A 102 -3.64 22.32 -19.40
C ILE A 102 -4.11 22.44 -20.86
N LYS A 103 -4.82 23.50 -21.20
CA LYS A 103 -5.17 23.81 -22.59
C LYS A 103 -3.89 24.00 -23.42
N SER A 104 -3.91 23.54 -24.67
CA SER A 104 -2.74 23.55 -25.54
C SER A 104 -2.15 24.94 -25.75
N GLU A 105 -2.99 25.98 -25.78
CA GLU A 105 -2.60 27.39 -25.93
C GLU A 105 -1.75 27.92 -24.78
N TYR A 106 -1.86 27.32 -23.57
CA TYR A 106 -1.12 27.72 -22.38
C TYR A 106 0.06 26.81 -22.06
N LYS A 107 0.36 25.81 -22.90
CA LYS A 107 1.47 24.87 -22.65
C LYS A 107 2.81 25.57 -22.37
N SER A 108 3.12 26.64 -23.12
CA SER A 108 4.36 27.40 -22.97
C SER A 108 4.43 28.27 -21.71
N HIS A 109 3.28 28.52 -21.06
CA HIS A 109 3.18 29.34 -19.85
C HIS A 109 3.26 28.53 -18.57
N VAL A 110 3.15 27.20 -18.67
CA VAL A 110 3.17 26.28 -17.53
C VAL A 110 4.45 25.47 -17.55
N SER A 111 5.26 25.66 -16.51
CA SER A 111 6.47 24.85 -16.30
C SER A 111 6.06 23.50 -15.71
N GLY A 112 6.55 22.42 -16.29
CA GLY A 112 6.28 21.06 -15.82
C GLY A 112 6.62 20.02 -16.87
N MET A 113 6.51 18.76 -16.49
CA MET A 113 6.74 17.62 -17.38
C MET A 113 5.41 17.20 -18.03
N VAL A 114 5.40 17.12 -19.36
CA VAL A 114 4.24 16.59 -20.09
C VAL A 114 4.29 15.07 -20.05
N HIS A 115 3.25 14.46 -19.49
CA HIS A 115 3.11 13.00 -19.41
C HIS A 115 2.20 12.45 -20.51
N ASP A 116 1.26 13.26 -21.00
CA ASP A 116 0.29 12.79 -21.98
C ASP A 116 -0.35 13.97 -22.71
N GLN A 117 -1.03 13.68 -23.81
CA GLN A 117 -1.81 14.65 -24.60
C GLN A 117 -3.14 14.02 -25.00
N SER A 118 -4.22 14.82 -25.01
CA SER A 118 -5.52 14.35 -25.50
C SER A 118 -5.45 13.95 -26.97
N ALA A 119 -6.32 13.05 -27.41
CA ALA A 119 -6.38 12.60 -28.80
C ALA A 119 -6.63 13.74 -29.79
N SER A 120 -7.35 14.78 -29.38
CA SER A 120 -7.58 16.00 -30.19
C SER A 120 -6.39 16.96 -30.20
N GLY A 121 -5.38 16.75 -29.35
CA GLY A 121 -4.25 17.68 -29.19
C GLY A 121 -4.57 18.94 -28.40
N SER A 122 -5.81 19.11 -27.93
CA SER A 122 -6.27 20.34 -27.27
C SER A 122 -5.86 20.46 -25.80
N THR A 123 -5.40 19.35 -25.17
CA THR A 123 -5.07 19.31 -23.75
C THR A 123 -3.75 18.59 -23.53
N PHE A 124 -2.88 19.17 -22.72
CA PHE A 124 -1.65 18.54 -22.23
C PHE A 124 -1.80 18.20 -20.75
N PHE A 125 -1.41 16.98 -20.37
CA PHE A 125 -1.37 16.55 -18.97
C PHE A 125 0.03 16.80 -18.43
N ILE A 126 0.15 17.84 -17.60
CA ILE A 126 1.43 18.37 -17.09
C ILE A 126 1.54 18.09 -15.60
N GLU A 127 2.68 17.46 -15.21
CA GLU A 127 3.09 17.30 -13.82
C GLU A 127 3.84 18.54 -13.33
#